data_a8ec24b29e5ff626c8d5ad5ec0b8f26a
#
_entry.id   a8ec24b29e5ff626c8d5ad5ec0b8f26a
#
_cell.length_a   1.000
_cell.length_b   1.000
_cell.length_c   1.000
_cell.angle_alpha   90.00
_cell.angle_beta   90.00
_cell.angle_gamma   90.00
#
_symmetry.space_group_name_H-M   'P 1'
#
loop_
_entity.id
_entity.type
_entity.pdbx_description
1 polymer ?
#
loop_
_entity_poly.entity_id
_entity_poly.type
_entity_poly.pdbx_seq_one_letter_code
_entity_poly.pdbx_strand_id
1 'polypeptide(L)'
;VPCCILNPADSFRFPVFLLVGAPRCCTTALSRYLTRNPQICFSRPKEPHYFVRTDYIPGIDELKRDYLDRCFAHCTLSHRALGEGSVSYLYAPGVIERILHFNPKAKFIVQLRNPLKMLPSYHLRMQFLLQEDQVDFETAWALQAERKRGEHIPKRCLDPRLLYYSEVAKFGVQIERLFELAGREQTQVIIFDDFASDTLGTYQRILEFLDVDYDGQTDFERRFGSQMYRYLWLQKLLFVPATSNGKVVGTLQQRLRKYNPDGSKKSTWTQRLTRLNKVPRSPQPLSPQMADSLREALRPDIQHLSGLLGRDLSHWVDK
;
A
#
# COMPACT_ATOMS: atom_id res chain seq x y z
N VAL A 1 -30.91 9.24 -2.37
CA VAL A 1 -29.84 10.24 -2.42
C VAL A 1 -29.31 10.18 -3.85
N PRO A 2 -29.31 11.27 -4.63
CA PRO A 2 -28.90 11.23 -6.02
C PRO A 2 -27.40 10.90 -6.07
N CYS A 3 -27.07 9.82 -6.81
CA CYS A 3 -25.74 9.46 -7.20
C CYS A 3 -25.13 10.67 -7.94
N CYS A 4 -24.11 11.31 -7.37
CA CYS A 4 -23.38 12.38 -8.04
C CYS A 4 -22.57 11.76 -9.20
N ILE A 5 -23.26 11.55 -10.33
CA ILE A 5 -22.60 11.34 -11.62
C ILE A 5 -21.87 12.64 -11.89
N LEU A 6 -20.53 12.61 -11.84
CA LEU A 6 -19.69 13.73 -12.21
C LEU A 6 -20.11 14.18 -13.62
N ASN A 7 -20.46 15.45 -13.74
CA ASN A 7 -20.92 16.04 -15.00
C ASN A 7 -19.81 15.87 -16.06
N PRO A 8 -20.08 15.40 -17.28
CA PRO A 8 -19.10 15.30 -18.35
C PRO A 8 -18.37 16.61 -18.68
N ALA A 9 -18.89 17.74 -18.22
CA ALA A 9 -18.27 19.05 -18.36
C ALA A 9 -17.13 19.34 -17.35
N ASP A 10 -16.99 18.53 -16.27
CA ASP A 10 -15.91 18.70 -15.33
C ASP A 10 -14.62 18.09 -15.90
N SER A 11 -13.67 18.93 -16.22
CA SER A 11 -12.42 18.62 -16.96
C SER A 11 -11.40 17.77 -16.19
N PHE A 12 -11.77 17.15 -15.03
CA PHE A 12 -10.86 16.31 -14.27
C PHE A 12 -11.25 14.83 -14.34
N ARG A 13 -10.22 13.97 -14.30
CA ARG A 13 -10.38 12.51 -14.37
C ARG A 13 -10.00 11.90 -13.01
N PHE A 14 -10.95 11.16 -12.42
CA PHE A 14 -10.68 10.35 -11.24
C PHE A 14 -9.93 9.06 -11.65
N PRO A 15 -9.06 8.47 -10.78
CA PRO A 15 -8.44 7.19 -11.07
C PRO A 15 -9.46 6.10 -11.41
N VAL A 16 -9.20 5.39 -12.50
CA VAL A 16 -10.07 4.30 -12.96
C VAL A 16 -9.70 2.98 -12.33
N PHE A 17 -8.45 2.85 -11.81
CA PHE A 17 -8.04 1.67 -11.06
C PHE A 17 -7.18 2.02 -9.85
N LEU A 18 -7.23 1.13 -8.84
CA LEU A 18 -6.46 1.27 -7.61
C LEU A 18 -5.81 -0.06 -7.24
N LEU A 19 -4.49 -0.05 -7.05
CA LEU A 19 -3.72 -1.17 -6.51
C LEU A 19 -3.76 -1.07 -4.98
N VAL A 20 -4.81 -1.65 -4.38
CA VAL A 20 -5.21 -1.39 -2.99
C VAL A 20 -4.48 -2.23 -1.94
N GLY A 21 -3.75 -3.25 -2.34
CA GLY A 21 -3.09 -4.16 -1.40
C GLY A 21 -2.40 -5.33 -2.07
N ALA A 22 -1.85 -6.22 -1.28
CA ALA A 22 -1.59 -6.08 0.14
C ALA A 22 -0.14 -5.57 0.37
N PRO A 23 0.16 -5.05 1.55
CA PRO A 23 1.51 -4.57 1.83
C PRO A 23 2.52 -5.72 1.72
N ARG A 24 3.73 -5.43 1.21
CA ARG A 24 4.83 -6.41 1.05
C ARG A 24 4.55 -7.58 0.09
N CYS A 25 3.54 -7.46 -0.75
CA CYS A 25 3.17 -8.44 -1.78
C CYS A 25 3.64 -8.04 -3.18
N CYS A 26 4.74 -7.31 -3.32
CA CYS A 26 5.36 -6.86 -4.60
C CYS A 26 4.58 -5.81 -5.40
N THR A 27 3.60 -5.14 -4.82
CA THR A 27 2.85 -4.06 -5.45
C THR A 27 3.71 -2.94 -6.05
N THR A 28 4.94 -2.74 -5.53
CA THR A 28 5.89 -1.76 -6.10
C THR A 28 6.47 -2.21 -7.44
N ALA A 29 6.69 -3.50 -7.65
CA ALA A 29 7.14 -4.02 -8.94
C ALA A 29 6.02 -3.87 -9.98
N LEU A 30 4.81 -4.32 -9.63
CA LEU A 30 3.64 -4.21 -10.49
C LEU A 30 3.36 -2.75 -10.88
N SER A 31 3.35 -1.81 -9.93
CA SER A 31 3.13 -0.40 -10.25
C SER A 31 4.19 0.19 -11.18
N ARG A 32 5.45 -0.27 -11.09
CA ARG A 32 6.51 0.15 -12.01
C ARG A 32 6.29 -0.37 -13.42
N TYR A 33 5.83 -1.62 -13.55
CA TYR A 33 5.52 -2.19 -14.87
C TYR A 33 4.35 -1.44 -15.51
N LEU A 34 3.29 -1.20 -14.75
CA LEU A 34 2.15 -0.40 -15.22
C LEU A 34 2.54 1.03 -15.60
N THR A 35 3.42 1.68 -14.83
CA THR A 35 3.90 3.05 -15.13
C THR A 35 4.73 3.13 -16.40
N ARG A 36 5.31 2.04 -16.90
CA ARG A 36 6.06 2.02 -18.18
C ARG A 36 5.13 2.01 -19.39
N ASN A 37 3.91 1.53 -19.24
CA ASN A 37 2.93 1.57 -20.32
C ASN A 37 2.53 3.03 -20.63
N PRO A 38 2.72 3.52 -21.86
CA PRO A 38 2.45 4.92 -22.22
C PRO A 38 0.98 5.31 -22.13
N GLN A 39 0.07 4.34 -22.08
CA GLN A 39 -1.36 4.58 -21.92
C GLN A 39 -1.80 4.70 -20.45
N ILE A 40 -0.91 4.42 -19.48
CA ILE A 40 -1.20 4.44 -18.05
C ILE A 40 -0.51 5.62 -17.37
N CYS A 41 -1.27 6.47 -16.72
CA CYS A 41 -0.75 7.45 -15.78
C CYS A 41 -0.90 6.95 -14.35
N PHE A 42 0.21 6.80 -13.64
CA PHE A 42 0.21 6.37 -12.25
C PHE A 42 0.49 7.53 -11.30
N SER A 43 -0.18 7.57 -10.15
CA SER A 43 -0.06 8.65 -9.15
C SER A 43 1.39 8.94 -8.72
N ARG A 44 1.68 10.21 -8.44
CA ARG A 44 2.95 10.66 -7.84
C ARG A 44 2.68 11.48 -6.58
N PRO A 45 3.01 10.97 -5.38
CA PRO A 45 3.72 9.70 -5.10
C PRO A 45 2.87 8.47 -5.44
N LYS A 46 3.53 7.30 -5.58
CA LYS A 46 2.84 6.01 -5.82
C LYS A 46 1.76 5.73 -4.79
N GLU A 47 2.03 5.98 -3.52
CA GLU A 47 1.17 5.71 -2.36
C GLU A 47 0.81 7.03 -1.68
N PRO A 48 -0.18 7.78 -2.17
CA PRO A 48 -0.62 9.02 -1.52
C PRO A 48 -1.36 8.75 -0.20
N HIS A 49 -1.97 7.58 -0.03
CA HIS A 49 -2.79 7.21 1.14
C HIS A 49 -3.88 8.25 1.46
N TYR A 50 -4.43 8.91 0.45
CA TYR A 50 -5.37 10.01 0.64
C TYR A 50 -6.61 9.57 1.41
N PHE A 51 -7.28 8.50 0.96
CA PHE A 51 -8.53 8.03 1.55
C PHE A 51 -8.39 7.34 2.92
N VAL A 52 -7.18 7.05 3.39
CA VAL A 52 -6.93 6.60 4.77
C VAL A 52 -6.83 7.77 5.74
N ARG A 53 -6.41 8.94 5.24
CA ARG A 53 -6.20 10.14 6.08
C ARG A 53 -7.48 10.91 6.37
N THR A 54 -8.53 10.63 5.63
CA THR A 54 -9.86 11.20 5.80
C THR A 54 -10.80 10.11 6.30
N ASP A 55 -11.60 10.39 7.30
CA ASP A 55 -12.66 9.53 7.82
C ASP A 55 -14.07 9.97 7.34
N TYR A 56 -14.10 10.98 6.48
CA TYR A 56 -15.29 11.55 5.84
C TYR A 56 -15.15 11.50 4.31
N ILE A 57 -16.25 11.78 3.61
CA ILE A 57 -16.26 11.96 2.16
C ILE A 57 -15.94 13.44 1.87
N PRO A 58 -14.76 13.75 1.28
CA PRO A 58 -14.39 15.14 0.98
C PRO A 58 -15.30 15.73 -0.10
N GLY A 59 -15.47 17.05 -0.08
CA GLY A 59 -16.11 17.75 -1.19
C GLY A 59 -15.27 17.67 -2.47
N ILE A 60 -15.91 17.90 -3.62
CA ILE A 60 -15.25 17.74 -4.93
C ILE A 60 -14.05 18.69 -5.10
N ASP A 61 -14.16 19.93 -4.64
CA ASP A 61 -13.08 20.92 -4.71
C ASP A 61 -11.91 20.55 -3.81
N GLU A 62 -12.17 19.97 -2.64
CA GLU A 62 -11.16 19.45 -1.73
C GLU A 62 -10.46 18.26 -2.37
N LEU A 63 -11.21 17.30 -2.91
CA LEU A 63 -10.67 16.14 -3.61
C LEU A 63 -9.78 16.56 -4.77
N LYS A 64 -10.24 17.51 -5.59
CA LYS A 64 -9.48 18.04 -6.72
C LYS A 64 -8.18 18.65 -6.24
N ARG A 65 -8.23 19.62 -5.35
CA ARG A 65 -7.06 20.37 -4.84
C ARG A 65 -6.06 19.46 -4.10
N ASP A 66 -6.54 18.58 -3.22
CA ASP A 66 -5.68 17.89 -2.27
C ASP A 66 -5.27 16.48 -2.74
N TYR A 67 -5.93 15.94 -3.74
CA TYR A 67 -5.64 14.63 -4.31
C TYR A 67 -5.33 14.67 -5.81
N LEU A 68 -6.27 15.11 -6.65
CA LEU A 68 -6.09 15.01 -8.10
C LEU A 68 -4.98 15.92 -8.59
N ASP A 69 -4.99 17.20 -8.24
CA ASP A 69 -3.98 18.18 -8.68
C ASP A 69 -2.59 17.86 -8.11
N ARG A 70 -2.52 17.25 -6.92
CA ARG A 70 -1.22 16.88 -6.32
C ARG A 70 -0.66 15.58 -6.86
N CYS A 71 -1.50 14.60 -7.17
CA CYS A 71 -1.05 13.26 -7.51
C CYS A 71 -1.07 12.98 -9.01
N PHE A 72 -1.88 13.69 -9.79
CA PHE A 72 -2.13 13.41 -11.20
C PHE A 72 -1.92 14.60 -12.15
N ALA A 73 -1.39 15.74 -11.68
CA ALA A 73 -1.13 16.93 -12.50
C ALA A 73 -0.23 16.66 -13.73
N HIS A 74 0.55 15.56 -13.73
CA HIS A 74 1.39 15.15 -14.84
C HIS A 74 0.67 14.25 -15.86
N CYS A 75 -0.57 13.87 -15.58
CA CYS A 75 -1.38 13.04 -16.48
C CYS A 75 -1.99 13.88 -17.60
N THR A 76 -2.05 13.33 -18.79
CA THR A 76 -2.59 13.99 -19.98
C THR A 76 -3.80 13.22 -20.52
N LEU A 77 -4.52 13.80 -21.47
CA LEU A 77 -5.67 13.16 -22.12
C LEU A 77 -5.27 11.94 -22.97
N SER A 78 -3.98 11.80 -23.33
CA SER A 78 -3.48 10.62 -24.05
C SER A 78 -3.41 9.35 -23.19
N HIS A 79 -3.39 9.48 -21.87
CA HIS A 79 -3.44 8.31 -20.99
C HIS A 79 -4.87 7.77 -20.93
N ARG A 80 -5.04 6.49 -21.25
CA ARG A 80 -6.36 5.81 -21.21
C ARG A 80 -6.78 5.49 -19.77
N ALA A 81 -5.82 5.08 -18.91
CA ALA A 81 -6.08 4.72 -17.53
C ALA A 81 -5.24 5.54 -16.54
N LEU A 82 -5.88 6.07 -15.52
CA LEU A 82 -5.24 6.68 -14.36
C LEU A 82 -5.29 5.69 -13.22
N GLY A 83 -4.15 5.49 -12.54
CA GLY A 83 -4.04 4.54 -11.44
C GLY A 83 -3.34 5.07 -10.21
N GLU A 84 -3.64 4.47 -9.08
CA GLU A 84 -3.02 4.72 -7.78
C GLU A 84 -2.64 3.40 -7.10
N GLY A 85 -1.70 3.43 -6.13
CA GLY A 85 -1.23 2.22 -5.48
C GLY A 85 -1.01 2.34 -3.98
N SER A 86 -2.05 2.69 -3.21
CA SER A 86 -2.00 2.76 -1.74
C SER A 86 -2.39 1.43 -1.10
N VAL A 87 -1.40 0.67 -0.69
CA VAL A 87 -1.56 -0.70 -0.17
C VAL A 87 -2.31 -0.81 1.17
N SER A 88 -2.55 0.30 1.85
CA SER A 88 -3.35 0.35 3.07
C SER A 88 -4.85 0.35 2.83
N TYR A 89 -5.29 0.59 1.59
CA TYR A 89 -6.72 0.70 1.28
C TYR A 89 -7.46 -0.61 1.48
N LEU A 90 -6.82 -1.74 1.26
CA LEU A 90 -7.44 -3.06 1.39
C LEU A 90 -7.91 -3.34 2.82
N TYR A 91 -7.07 -3.04 3.84
CA TYR A 91 -7.42 -3.33 5.24
C TYR A 91 -8.04 -2.16 5.99
N ALA A 92 -7.97 -0.94 5.46
CA ALA A 92 -8.53 0.23 6.14
C ALA A 92 -10.05 0.30 5.97
N PRO A 93 -10.83 0.45 7.06
CA PRO A 93 -12.29 0.50 6.97
C PRO A 93 -12.79 1.79 6.29
N GLY A 94 -13.90 1.69 5.55
CA GLY A 94 -14.56 2.82 4.91
C GLY A 94 -13.83 3.42 3.70
N VAL A 95 -12.65 2.90 3.33
CA VAL A 95 -11.85 3.46 2.22
C VAL A 95 -12.44 3.08 0.87
N ILE A 96 -12.81 1.83 0.67
CA ILE A 96 -13.38 1.34 -0.60
C ILE A 96 -14.69 2.06 -0.87
N GLU A 97 -15.52 2.23 0.14
CA GLU A 97 -16.79 2.97 0.06
C GLU A 97 -16.58 4.43 -0.36
N ARG A 98 -15.56 5.11 0.21
CA ARG A 98 -15.22 6.48 -0.20
C ARG A 98 -14.73 6.57 -1.63
N ILE A 99 -13.96 5.60 -2.10
CA ILE A 99 -13.50 5.54 -3.50
C ILE A 99 -14.67 5.33 -4.44
N LEU A 100 -15.55 4.37 -4.13
CA LEU A 100 -16.73 4.05 -4.94
C LEU A 100 -17.75 5.19 -4.96
N HIS A 101 -17.79 6.04 -3.93
CA HIS A 101 -18.59 7.25 -3.94
C HIS A 101 -18.22 8.20 -5.09
N PHE A 102 -16.92 8.34 -5.39
CA PHE A 102 -16.42 9.20 -6.48
C PHE A 102 -16.37 8.48 -7.83
N ASN A 103 -16.09 7.20 -7.83
CA ASN A 103 -16.08 6.37 -9.04
C ASN A 103 -16.69 5.00 -8.77
N PRO A 104 -18.01 4.83 -8.98
CA PRO A 104 -18.69 3.55 -8.80
C PRO A 104 -18.17 2.42 -9.72
N LYS A 105 -17.43 2.78 -10.79
CA LYS A 105 -16.81 1.84 -11.74
C LYS A 105 -15.32 1.65 -11.52
N ALA A 106 -14.78 2.10 -10.36
CA ALA A 106 -13.38 1.92 -10.04
C ALA A 106 -13.00 0.44 -10.04
N LYS A 107 -11.88 0.10 -10.68
CA LYS A 107 -11.32 -1.24 -10.72
C LYS A 107 -10.27 -1.40 -9.63
N PHE A 108 -10.30 -2.52 -8.92
CA PHE A 108 -9.41 -2.80 -7.79
C PHE A 108 -8.46 -3.94 -8.14
N ILE A 109 -7.17 -3.71 -7.96
CA ILE A 109 -6.14 -4.73 -8.11
C ILE A 109 -5.60 -5.04 -6.73
N VAL A 110 -5.59 -6.32 -6.38
CA VAL A 110 -5.03 -6.83 -5.12
C VAL A 110 -3.96 -7.86 -5.43
N GLN A 111 -2.77 -7.69 -4.85
CA GLN A 111 -1.71 -8.68 -4.95
C GLN A 111 -1.47 -9.28 -3.56
N LEU A 112 -1.64 -10.60 -3.44
CA LEU A 112 -1.53 -11.36 -2.19
C LEU A 112 -0.30 -12.27 -2.21
N ARG A 113 0.24 -12.52 -1.04
CA ARG A 113 1.38 -13.41 -0.83
C ARG A 113 1.18 -14.19 0.46
N ASN A 114 1.79 -15.38 0.56
CA ASN A 114 1.82 -16.15 1.78
C ASN A 114 2.08 -15.26 3.01
N PRO A 115 1.14 -15.16 3.96
CA PRO A 115 1.22 -14.24 5.10
C PRO A 115 2.39 -14.56 6.03
N LEU A 116 2.85 -15.81 6.12
CA LEU A 116 4.01 -16.17 6.92
C LEU A 116 5.31 -15.55 6.34
N LYS A 117 5.37 -15.32 5.02
CA LYS A 117 6.46 -14.61 4.35
C LYS A 117 6.25 -13.09 4.34
N MET A 118 5.00 -12.66 4.32
CA MET A 118 4.63 -11.24 4.26
C MET A 118 4.83 -10.55 5.61
N LEU A 119 4.37 -11.13 6.71
CA LEU A 119 4.34 -10.50 8.04
C LEU A 119 5.72 -10.08 8.57
N PRO A 120 6.78 -10.92 8.55
CA PRO A 120 8.12 -10.48 8.96
C PRO A 120 8.65 -9.33 8.10
N SER A 121 8.34 -9.35 6.80
CA SER A 121 8.70 -8.28 5.87
C SER A 121 7.93 -6.99 6.15
N TYR A 122 6.67 -7.10 6.57
CA TYR A 122 5.83 -5.98 6.98
C TYR A 122 6.33 -5.35 8.28
N HIS A 123 6.64 -6.17 9.29
CA HIS A 123 7.25 -5.72 10.54
C HIS A 123 8.54 -4.93 10.28
N LEU A 124 9.45 -5.47 9.48
CA LEU A 124 10.69 -4.76 9.09
C LEU A 124 10.38 -3.43 8.39
N ARG A 125 9.30 -3.37 7.60
CA ARG A 125 8.85 -2.10 6.98
C ARG A 125 8.32 -1.11 8.00
N MET A 126 7.58 -1.56 9.03
CA MET A 126 7.09 -0.68 10.10
C MET A 126 8.25 -0.11 10.93
N GLN A 127 9.27 -0.90 11.21
CA GLN A 127 10.51 -0.41 11.83
C GLN A 127 11.21 0.63 10.95
N PHE A 128 11.34 0.36 9.65
CA PHE A 128 11.92 1.30 8.69
C PHE A 128 11.16 2.63 8.64
N LEU A 129 9.85 2.60 8.75
CA LEU A 129 9.00 3.79 8.80
C LEU A 129 8.94 4.44 10.19
N LEU A 130 9.64 3.90 11.19
CA LEU A 130 9.63 4.33 12.59
C LEU A 130 8.24 4.24 13.25
N GLN A 131 7.37 3.38 12.73
CA GLN A 131 6.05 3.10 13.28
C GLN A 131 6.11 2.02 14.35
N GLU A 132 7.08 1.10 14.28
CA GLU A 132 7.34 0.00 15.20
C GLU A 132 8.67 0.22 15.91
N ASP A 133 8.71 -0.03 17.21
CA ASP A 133 9.93 0.05 18.05
C ASP A 133 10.41 -1.31 18.55
N GLN A 134 9.57 -2.34 18.51
CA GLN A 134 9.98 -3.70 18.83
C GLN A 134 10.90 -4.24 17.73
N VAL A 135 12.07 -4.72 18.13
CA VAL A 135 13.07 -5.27 17.19
C VAL A 135 12.67 -6.66 16.74
N ASP A 136 12.11 -7.44 17.65
CA ASP A 136 11.67 -8.80 17.41
C ASP A 136 10.22 -8.85 16.97
N PHE A 137 9.94 -9.64 15.90
CA PHE A 137 8.59 -9.80 15.37
C PHE A 137 7.66 -10.56 16.31
N GLU A 138 8.17 -11.57 17.01
CA GLU A 138 7.36 -12.40 17.92
C GLU A 138 6.85 -11.56 19.08
N THR A 139 7.71 -10.72 19.65
CA THR A 139 7.32 -9.73 20.66
C THR A 139 6.28 -8.74 20.13
N ALA A 140 6.49 -8.21 18.91
CA ALA A 140 5.55 -7.29 18.29
C ALA A 140 4.19 -7.94 18.00
N TRP A 141 4.18 -9.22 17.60
CA TRP A 141 2.98 -10.02 17.40
C TRP A 141 2.20 -10.25 18.71
N ALA A 142 2.90 -10.56 19.80
CA ALA A 142 2.27 -10.79 21.12
C ALA A 142 1.57 -9.54 21.67
N LEU A 143 2.12 -8.36 21.40
CA LEU A 143 1.59 -7.07 21.89
C LEU A 143 0.28 -6.60 21.23
N GLN A 144 -0.25 -7.30 20.23
CA GLN A 144 -1.42 -6.80 19.47
C GLN A 144 -2.67 -6.58 20.33
N ALA A 145 -2.94 -7.47 21.30
CA ALA A 145 -4.09 -7.32 22.19
C ALA A 145 -3.98 -6.07 23.07
N GLU A 146 -2.79 -5.77 23.59
CA GLU A 146 -2.49 -4.60 24.39
C GLU A 146 -2.57 -3.33 23.55
N ARG A 147 -2.04 -3.36 22.35
CA ARG A 147 -2.13 -2.24 21.39
C ARG A 147 -3.57 -1.90 20.99
N LYS A 148 -4.45 -2.91 20.87
CA LYS A 148 -5.89 -2.66 20.66
C LYS A 148 -6.54 -1.94 21.85
N ARG A 149 -6.00 -2.08 23.06
CA ARG A 149 -6.44 -1.32 24.25
C ARG A 149 -5.78 0.05 24.38
N GLY A 150 -4.89 0.42 23.44
CA GLY A 150 -4.15 1.69 23.48
C GLY A 150 -2.83 1.62 24.26
N GLU A 151 -2.39 0.44 24.68
CA GLU A 151 -1.16 0.20 25.43
C GLU A 151 0.01 -0.12 24.45
N HIS A 152 1.26 0.06 24.89
CA HIS A 152 2.47 -0.29 24.13
C HIS A 152 2.49 0.21 22.66
N ILE A 153 1.88 1.38 22.42
CA ILE A 153 1.92 2.03 21.12
C ILE A 153 3.18 2.90 21.05
N PRO A 154 4.06 2.69 20.05
CA PRO A 154 5.25 3.51 19.88
C PRO A 154 4.90 5.00 19.72
N LYS A 155 5.63 5.89 20.38
CA LYS A 155 5.37 7.35 20.37
C LYS A 155 5.34 7.98 18.96
N ARG A 156 5.90 7.30 17.96
CA ARG A 156 5.96 7.76 16.56
C ARG A 156 4.97 7.04 15.65
N CYS A 157 4.21 6.11 16.19
CA CYS A 157 3.19 5.43 15.43
C CYS A 157 2.08 6.43 15.08
N LEU A 158 1.83 6.60 13.80
CA LEU A 158 0.81 7.52 13.28
C LEU A 158 -0.59 6.94 13.38
N ASP A 159 -0.70 5.62 13.27
CA ASP A 159 -1.95 4.89 13.34
C ASP A 159 -1.69 3.51 13.97
N PRO A 160 -2.21 3.24 15.17
CA PRO A 160 -2.03 1.96 15.85
C PRO A 160 -2.48 0.75 15.04
N ARG A 161 -3.44 0.91 14.12
CA ARG A 161 -3.93 -0.16 13.23
C ARG A 161 -2.83 -0.74 12.34
N LEU A 162 -1.77 0.03 12.04
CA LEU A 162 -0.58 -0.46 11.33
C LEU A 162 0.14 -1.58 12.09
N LEU A 163 -0.07 -1.70 13.41
CA LEU A 163 0.58 -2.66 14.28
C LEU A 163 -0.33 -3.84 14.66
N TYR A 164 -1.52 -3.91 14.09
CA TYR A 164 -2.44 -5.05 14.24
C TYR A 164 -2.14 -6.08 13.15
N TYR A 165 -1.01 -6.75 13.28
CA TYR A 165 -0.45 -7.66 12.26
C TYR A 165 -1.42 -8.73 11.79
N SER A 166 -2.22 -9.29 12.71
CA SER A 166 -3.25 -10.27 12.38
C SER A 166 -4.32 -9.66 11.46
N GLU A 167 -4.76 -8.43 11.74
CA GLU A 167 -5.78 -7.76 10.91
C GLU A 167 -5.25 -7.42 9.51
N VAL A 168 -3.98 -7.02 9.42
CA VAL A 168 -3.32 -6.75 8.13
C VAL A 168 -3.19 -8.02 7.28
N ALA A 169 -3.10 -9.20 7.91
CA ALA A 169 -2.93 -10.49 7.25
C ALA A 169 -4.26 -11.25 7.00
N LYS A 170 -5.40 -10.77 7.46
CA LYS A 170 -6.74 -11.37 7.23
C LYS A 170 -7.22 -11.11 5.81
N PHE A 171 -6.60 -11.75 4.85
CA PHE A 171 -6.90 -11.54 3.43
C PHE A 171 -8.28 -12.04 3.03
N GLY A 172 -8.78 -13.13 3.63
CA GLY A 172 -10.12 -13.66 3.36
C GLY A 172 -11.20 -12.63 3.65
N VAL A 173 -11.20 -12.10 4.87
CA VAL A 173 -12.16 -11.05 5.29
C VAL A 173 -12.03 -9.78 4.42
N GLN A 174 -10.80 -9.38 4.06
CA GLN A 174 -10.57 -8.18 3.27
C GLN A 174 -11.06 -8.34 1.82
N ILE A 175 -10.85 -9.51 1.21
CA ILE A 175 -11.30 -9.82 -0.16
C ILE A 175 -12.82 -9.98 -0.20
N GLU A 176 -13.41 -10.65 0.78
CA GLU A 176 -14.87 -10.76 0.89
C GLU A 176 -15.52 -9.37 0.90
N ARG A 177 -15.09 -8.49 1.81
CA ARG A 177 -15.57 -7.11 1.87
C ARG A 177 -15.38 -6.38 0.55
N LEU A 178 -14.25 -6.56 -0.14
CA LEU A 178 -14.00 -5.92 -1.42
C LEU A 178 -14.96 -6.42 -2.50
N PHE A 179 -15.22 -7.73 -2.54
CA PHE A 179 -16.20 -8.32 -3.47
C PHE A 179 -17.64 -7.87 -3.18
N GLU A 180 -18.01 -7.72 -1.91
CA GLU A 180 -19.33 -7.21 -1.50
C GLU A 180 -19.54 -5.76 -1.94
N LEU A 181 -18.51 -4.91 -1.83
CA LEU A 181 -18.60 -3.49 -2.11
C LEU A 181 -18.46 -3.16 -3.60
N ALA A 182 -17.51 -3.76 -4.27
CA ALA A 182 -17.15 -3.43 -5.65
C ALA A 182 -17.59 -4.47 -6.69
N GLY A 183 -17.89 -5.70 -6.24
CA GLY A 183 -18.15 -6.82 -7.15
C GLY A 183 -16.87 -7.51 -7.64
N ARG A 184 -17.04 -8.74 -8.12
CA ARG A 184 -15.93 -9.56 -8.65
C ARG A 184 -15.41 -9.01 -9.98
N GLU A 185 -16.28 -8.50 -10.80
CA GLU A 185 -15.91 -7.93 -12.11
C GLU A 185 -15.01 -6.70 -12.01
N GLN A 186 -15.13 -5.94 -10.92
CA GLN A 186 -14.30 -4.78 -10.66
C GLN A 186 -13.04 -5.10 -9.84
N THR A 187 -12.79 -6.39 -9.54
CA THR A 187 -11.71 -6.81 -8.65
C THR A 187 -10.82 -7.87 -9.29
N GLN A 188 -9.53 -7.56 -9.48
CA GLN A 188 -8.51 -8.48 -9.94
C GLN A 188 -7.62 -8.90 -8.77
N VAL A 189 -7.71 -10.17 -8.32
CA VAL A 189 -6.82 -10.73 -7.29
C VAL A 189 -5.68 -11.49 -7.95
N ILE A 190 -4.45 -11.18 -7.54
CA ILE A 190 -3.20 -11.75 -8.07
C ILE A 190 -2.49 -12.44 -6.93
N ILE A 191 -2.15 -13.70 -7.10
CA ILE A 191 -1.28 -14.42 -6.17
C ILE A 191 0.17 -14.18 -6.56
N PHE A 192 1.02 -13.80 -5.58
CA PHE A 192 2.42 -13.48 -5.82
C PHE A 192 3.18 -14.61 -6.51
N ASP A 193 2.88 -15.85 -6.18
CA ASP A 193 3.61 -16.99 -6.74
C ASP A 193 3.33 -17.13 -8.25
N ASP A 194 2.11 -16.86 -8.71
CA ASP A 194 1.76 -16.80 -10.14
C ASP A 194 2.42 -15.61 -10.82
N PHE A 195 2.38 -14.44 -10.18
CA PHE A 195 3.06 -13.26 -10.70
C PHE A 195 4.58 -13.47 -10.83
N ALA A 196 5.18 -14.21 -9.92
CA ALA A 196 6.62 -14.50 -9.94
C ALA A 196 6.99 -15.55 -11.01
N SER A 197 6.11 -16.52 -11.27
CA SER A 197 6.32 -17.58 -12.27
C SER A 197 6.02 -17.10 -13.68
N ASP A 198 4.95 -16.33 -13.87
CA ASP A 198 4.48 -15.80 -15.14
C ASP A 198 4.17 -14.29 -15.02
N THR A 199 5.24 -13.47 -14.97
CA THR A 199 5.10 -12.01 -14.86
C THR A 199 4.47 -11.42 -16.12
N LEU A 200 4.84 -11.90 -17.32
CA LEU A 200 4.32 -11.40 -18.59
C LEU A 200 2.82 -11.68 -18.72
N GLY A 201 2.39 -12.94 -18.56
CA GLY A 201 0.99 -13.29 -18.67
C GLY A 201 0.13 -12.61 -17.60
N THR A 202 0.67 -12.43 -16.39
CA THR A 202 -0.03 -11.66 -15.35
C THR A 202 -0.17 -10.19 -15.74
N TYR A 203 0.87 -9.58 -16.30
CA TYR A 203 0.84 -8.20 -16.77
C TYR A 203 -0.21 -8.02 -17.89
N GLN A 204 -0.24 -8.93 -18.87
CA GLN A 204 -1.22 -8.90 -19.96
C GLN A 204 -2.66 -9.02 -19.45
N ARG A 205 -2.94 -9.96 -18.51
CA ARG A 205 -4.26 -10.09 -17.86
C ARG A 205 -4.69 -8.81 -17.13
N ILE A 206 -3.73 -8.11 -16.51
CA ILE A 206 -4.02 -6.82 -15.86
C ILE A 206 -4.35 -5.74 -16.90
N LEU A 207 -3.63 -5.66 -17.99
CA LEU A 207 -3.94 -4.69 -19.07
C LEU A 207 -5.32 -4.96 -19.67
N GLU A 208 -5.66 -6.22 -19.93
CA GLU A 208 -7.00 -6.63 -20.37
C GLU A 208 -8.08 -6.21 -19.36
N PHE A 209 -7.86 -6.51 -18.07
CA PHE A 209 -8.74 -6.07 -17.00
C PHE A 209 -8.91 -4.54 -16.95
N LEU A 210 -7.88 -3.78 -17.28
CA LEU A 210 -7.90 -2.31 -17.30
C LEU A 210 -8.41 -1.72 -18.62
N ASP A 211 -8.68 -2.55 -19.64
CA ASP A 211 -9.04 -2.13 -20.98
C ASP A 211 -7.95 -1.22 -21.61
N VAL A 212 -6.70 -1.68 -21.49
CA VAL A 212 -5.49 -1.02 -21.98
C VAL A 212 -4.74 -1.97 -22.90
N ASP A 213 -4.29 -1.46 -24.05
CA ASP A 213 -3.57 -2.26 -25.01
C ASP A 213 -2.20 -2.71 -24.50
N TYR A 214 -1.78 -3.90 -24.91
CA TYR A 214 -0.44 -4.39 -24.62
C TYR A 214 0.62 -3.57 -25.34
N ASP A 215 1.58 -3.05 -24.59
CA ASP A 215 2.63 -2.14 -25.06
C ASP A 215 3.91 -2.85 -25.56
N GLY A 216 3.90 -4.19 -25.66
CA GLY A 216 5.05 -4.98 -26.08
C GLY A 216 6.13 -5.16 -25.00
N GLN A 217 5.88 -4.74 -23.74
CA GLN A 217 6.85 -4.88 -22.66
C GLN A 217 7.10 -6.35 -22.32
N THR A 218 8.37 -6.80 -22.43
CA THR A 218 8.81 -8.15 -22.07
C THR A 218 9.89 -8.16 -20.99
N ASP A 219 10.50 -6.99 -20.70
CA ASP A 219 11.51 -6.86 -19.65
C ASP A 219 10.88 -6.45 -18.31
N PHE A 220 10.86 -7.40 -17.38
CA PHE A 220 10.33 -7.23 -16.03
C PHE A 220 11.46 -7.36 -15.01
N GLU A 221 12.19 -6.26 -14.80
CA GLU A 221 13.31 -6.23 -13.86
C GLU A 221 12.87 -6.61 -12.44
N ARG A 222 13.39 -7.72 -11.93
CA ARG A 222 13.11 -8.24 -10.58
C ARG A 222 13.95 -7.49 -9.55
N ARG A 223 13.40 -6.44 -8.95
CA ARG A 223 14.03 -5.76 -7.80
C ARG A 223 13.21 -6.02 -6.54
N PHE A 224 13.53 -7.10 -5.86
CA PHE A 224 12.94 -7.43 -4.56
C PHE A 224 13.97 -7.17 -3.46
N GLY A 225 13.71 -6.22 -2.59
CA GLY A 225 14.60 -5.95 -1.47
C GLY A 225 13.92 -5.16 -0.36
N SER A 226 14.11 -5.60 0.86
CA SER A 226 13.80 -4.79 2.03
C SER A 226 15.03 -3.96 2.39
N GLN A 227 14.80 -2.77 2.92
CA GLN A 227 15.85 -1.88 3.37
C GLN A 227 15.63 -1.55 4.85
N MET A 228 16.72 -1.28 5.54
CA MET A 228 16.74 -0.80 6.91
C MET A 228 17.73 0.36 7.03
N TYR A 229 17.68 1.09 8.13
CA TYR A 229 18.71 2.07 8.45
C TYR A 229 19.86 1.40 9.20
N ARG A 230 21.09 1.68 8.78
CA ARG A 230 22.31 1.23 9.47
C ARG A 230 22.34 1.81 10.89
N TYR A 231 22.03 3.09 11.01
CA TYR A 231 21.97 3.84 12.28
C TYR A 231 20.56 4.37 12.50
N LEU A 232 19.77 3.66 13.28
CA LEU A 232 18.37 4.02 13.54
C LEU A 232 18.26 5.34 14.34
N TRP A 233 19.20 5.60 15.26
CA TRP A 233 19.25 6.84 16.02
C TRP A 233 19.43 8.07 15.13
N LEU A 234 20.30 7.97 14.11
CA LEU A 234 20.50 9.04 13.13
C LEU A 234 19.21 9.31 12.35
N GLN A 235 18.51 8.25 11.95
CA GLN A 235 17.24 8.40 11.27
C GLN A 235 16.17 9.00 12.17
N LYS A 236 16.13 8.61 13.45
CA LYS A 236 15.25 9.22 14.45
C LYS A 236 15.53 10.71 14.64
N LEU A 237 16.76 11.14 14.54
CA LEU A 237 17.15 12.56 14.60
C LEU A 237 16.76 13.33 13.33
N LEU A 238 16.96 12.73 12.15
CA LEU A 238 16.64 13.35 10.87
C LEU A 238 15.12 13.40 10.60
N PHE A 239 14.37 12.42 11.10
CA PHE A 239 12.92 12.33 11.03
C PHE A 239 12.30 12.67 12.39
N VAL A 240 12.35 13.92 12.79
CA VAL A 240 11.52 14.41 13.88
C VAL A 240 10.16 14.77 13.29
N PRO A 241 9.08 14.00 13.55
CA PRO A 241 7.75 14.57 13.44
C PRO A 241 7.67 15.60 14.57
N ALA A 242 7.61 16.85 14.21
CA ALA A 242 7.38 17.88 15.22
C ALA A 242 5.91 17.80 15.62
N THR A 243 5.62 17.03 16.66
CA THR A 243 4.38 17.16 17.41
C THR A 243 4.68 18.10 18.57
N SER A 244 4.16 19.31 18.48
CA SER A 244 4.05 20.23 19.63
C SER A 244 2.55 20.52 19.77
N ASN A 245 1.97 20.13 20.90
CA ASN A 245 0.60 20.45 21.31
C ASN A 245 -0.50 20.06 20.29
N GLY A 246 -0.48 18.81 19.78
CA GLY A 246 -1.54 18.28 18.91
C GLY A 246 -1.59 18.85 17.49
N LYS A 247 -0.66 19.72 17.11
CA LYS A 247 -0.50 20.22 15.73
C LYS A 247 0.71 19.57 15.09
N VAL A 248 0.52 18.87 13.99
CA VAL A 248 1.59 18.33 13.14
C VAL A 248 2.39 19.52 12.59
N VAL A 249 3.48 19.86 13.26
CA VAL A 249 4.49 20.77 12.70
C VAL A 249 5.29 19.93 11.71
N GLY A 250 5.24 20.27 10.43
CA GLY A 250 5.83 19.50 9.35
C GLY A 250 7.28 19.06 9.63
N THR A 251 7.64 17.91 9.09
CA THR A 251 8.98 17.33 9.26
C THR A 251 10.07 18.35 8.88
N LEU A 252 11.26 18.23 9.47
CA LEU A 252 12.43 19.04 9.10
C LEU A 252 12.63 19.06 7.58
N GLN A 253 12.31 17.94 6.89
CA GLN A 253 12.29 17.87 5.43
C GLN A 253 11.22 18.77 4.79
N GLN A 254 10.04 18.95 5.39
CA GLN A 254 9.02 19.88 4.87
C GLN A 254 9.42 21.34 5.12
N ARG A 255 10.07 21.64 6.24
CA ARG A 255 10.65 22.98 6.50
C ARG A 255 11.78 23.30 5.53
N LEU A 256 12.66 22.35 5.23
CA LEU A 256 13.74 22.52 4.27
C LEU A 256 13.24 22.57 2.80
N ARG A 257 12.12 21.92 2.47
CA ARG A 257 11.44 22.07 1.17
C ARG A 257 10.88 23.47 0.93
N LYS A 258 10.41 24.16 1.99
CA LYS A 258 9.92 25.55 1.88
C LYS A 258 11.04 26.54 1.55
N TYR A 259 12.30 26.14 1.67
CA TYR A 259 13.46 27.01 1.42
C TYR A 259 14.05 26.90 0.00
N ASN A 260 13.47 26.09 -0.90
CA ASN A 260 13.85 26.03 -2.31
C ASN A 260 12.66 26.43 -3.20
N PRO A 261 12.48 27.74 -3.48
CA PRO A 261 11.34 28.21 -4.29
C PRO A 261 11.45 27.87 -5.77
N ASP A 262 12.62 27.44 -6.28
CA ASP A 262 12.88 27.22 -7.70
C ASP A 262 12.62 25.80 -8.23
N GLY A 263 12.03 24.90 -7.42
CA GLY A 263 11.67 23.54 -7.85
C GLY A 263 12.85 22.64 -8.24
N SER A 264 14.08 23.09 -8.06
CA SER A 264 15.27 22.34 -8.43
C SER A 264 15.42 21.08 -7.57
N LYS A 265 15.56 19.90 -8.23
CA LYS A 265 15.73 18.57 -7.61
C LYS A 265 17.12 18.38 -6.95
N LYS A 266 17.75 19.41 -6.40
CA LYS A 266 19.00 19.22 -5.67
C LYS A 266 18.69 18.43 -4.40
N SER A 267 19.19 17.21 -4.33
CA SER A 267 19.14 16.36 -3.14
C SER A 267 19.70 17.14 -1.95
N THR A 268 18.84 17.43 -0.96
CA THR A 268 19.29 18.06 0.28
C THR A 268 20.32 17.15 0.96
N TRP A 269 21.27 17.73 1.72
CA TRP A 269 22.26 16.94 2.47
C TRP A 269 21.60 15.88 3.38
N THR A 270 20.40 16.16 3.93
CA THR A 270 19.60 15.21 4.69
C THR A 270 19.13 14.01 3.86
N GLN A 271 18.76 14.23 2.60
CA GLN A 271 18.41 13.14 1.68
C GLN A 271 19.62 12.28 1.33
N ARG A 272 20.81 12.91 1.15
CA ARG A 272 22.07 12.19 0.93
C ARG A 272 22.44 11.34 2.15
N LEU A 273 22.38 11.91 3.37
CA LEU A 273 22.63 11.17 4.61
C LEU A 273 21.62 10.02 4.80
N THR A 274 20.34 10.26 4.57
CA THR A 274 19.31 9.21 4.63
C THR A 274 19.59 8.09 3.63
N ARG A 275 20.04 8.43 2.41
CA ARG A 275 20.39 7.43 1.38
C ARG A 275 21.60 6.60 1.80
N LEU A 276 22.65 7.23 2.31
CA LEU A 276 23.86 6.55 2.81
C LEU A 276 23.58 5.68 4.05
N ASN A 277 22.60 6.07 4.85
CA ASN A 277 22.19 5.32 6.04
C ASN A 277 21.32 4.09 5.72
N LYS A 278 20.87 3.90 4.47
CA LYS A 278 20.08 2.74 4.06
C LYS A 278 20.97 1.56 3.70
N VAL A 279 20.61 0.40 4.22
CA VAL A 279 21.26 -0.87 3.89
C VAL A 279 20.22 -1.91 3.53
N PRO A 280 20.52 -2.83 2.60
CA PRO A 280 19.68 -4.00 2.37
C PRO A 280 19.57 -4.81 3.67
N ARG A 281 18.38 -5.28 3.99
CA ARG A 281 18.15 -6.18 5.11
C ARG A 281 17.01 -7.13 4.81
N SER A 282 17.24 -8.41 4.99
CA SER A 282 16.18 -9.42 4.93
C SER A 282 15.47 -9.51 6.28
N PRO A 283 14.17 -9.82 6.30
CA PRO A 283 13.47 -10.18 7.53
C PRO A 283 14.15 -11.35 8.23
N GLN A 284 14.09 -11.38 9.54
CA GLN A 284 14.53 -12.54 10.31
C GLN A 284 13.61 -13.74 10.03
N PRO A 285 14.14 -14.95 9.91
CA PRO A 285 13.33 -16.16 9.87
C PRO A 285 12.45 -16.26 11.11
N LEU A 286 11.25 -16.78 10.95
CA LEU A 286 10.39 -17.12 12.08
C LEU A 286 10.96 -18.32 12.84
N SER A 287 10.82 -18.34 14.17
CA SER A 287 11.03 -19.58 14.91
C SER A 287 10.01 -20.63 14.50
N PRO A 288 10.30 -21.92 14.64
CA PRO A 288 9.31 -22.98 14.35
C PRO A 288 8.01 -22.79 15.13
N GLN A 289 8.11 -22.42 16.40
CA GLN A 289 6.97 -22.17 17.30
C GLN A 289 6.12 -21.01 16.79
N MET A 290 6.77 -19.90 16.39
CA MET A 290 6.06 -18.75 15.84
C MET A 290 5.40 -19.07 14.49
N ALA A 291 6.08 -19.82 13.64
CA ALA A 291 5.50 -20.26 12.36
C ALA A 291 4.25 -21.12 12.58
N ASP A 292 4.28 -22.04 13.53
CA ASP A 292 3.11 -22.89 13.87
C ASP A 292 1.97 -22.06 14.46
N SER A 293 2.27 -21.11 15.37
CA SER A 293 1.27 -20.17 15.91
C SER A 293 0.61 -19.32 14.82
N LEU A 294 1.39 -18.81 13.85
CA LEU A 294 0.85 -18.07 12.71
C LEU A 294 -0.03 -18.94 11.80
N ARG A 295 0.38 -20.19 11.53
CA ARG A 295 -0.42 -21.12 10.75
C ARG A 295 -1.77 -21.37 11.40
N GLU A 296 -1.78 -21.64 12.70
CA GLU A 296 -3.00 -21.85 13.46
C GLU A 296 -3.91 -20.61 13.43
N ALA A 297 -3.34 -19.43 13.71
CA ALA A 297 -4.08 -18.18 13.78
C ALA A 297 -4.68 -17.75 12.42
N LEU A 298 -4.00 -18.05 11.31
CA LEU A 298 -4.38 -17.60 9.97
C LEU A 298 -5.11 -18.67 9.14
N ARG A 299 -5.08 -19.95 9.56
CA ARG A 299 -5.70 -21.06 8.83
C ARG A 299 -7.16 -20.79 8.47
N PRO A 300 -8.05 -20.36 9.40
CA PRO A 300 -9.45 -20.12 9.06
C PRO A 300 -9.63 -19.07 7.96
N ASP A 301 -8.87 -17.99 8.02
CA ASP A 301 -8.92 -16.90 7.04
C ASP A 301 -8.38 -17.33 5.66
N ILE A 302 -7.30 -18.13 5.62
CA ILE A 302 -6.76 -18.67 4.37
C ILE A 302 -7.69 -19.70 3.73
N GLN A 303 -8.37 -20.54 4.53
CA GLN A 303 -9.40 -21.45 4.03
C GLN A 303 -10.58 -20.67 3.45
N HIS A 304 -11.03 -19.63 4.13
CA HIS A 304 -12.06 -18.72 3.63
C HIS A 304 -11.61 -18.04 2.31
N LEU A 305 -10.40 -17.51 2.24
CA LEU A 305 -9.82 -16.94 1.02
C LEU A 305 -9.78 -17.95 -0.13
N SER A 306 -9.40 -19.21 0.17
CA SER A 306 -9.37 -20.30 -0.83
C SER A 306 -10.75 -20.53 -1.43
N GLY A 307 -11.80 -20.56 -0.60
CA GLY A 307 -13.19 -20.68 -1.04
C GLY A 307 -13.64 -19.49 -1.91
N LEU A 308 -13.32 -18.25 -1.49
CA LEU A 308 -13.66 -17.05 -2.24
C LEU A 308 -13.01 -17.02 -3.62
N LEU A 309 -11.78 -17.50 -3.75
CA LEU A 309 -11.03 -17.47 -5.01
C LEU A 309 -11.23 -18.74 -5.86
N GLY A 310 -11.90 -19.77 -5.33
CA GLY A 310 -11.98 -21.07 -6.00
C GLY A 310 -10.61 -21.71 -6.23
N ARG A 311 -9.65 -21.46 -5.32
CA ARG A 311 -8.25 -21.85 -5.45
C ARG A 311 -7.70 -22.39 -4.14
N ASP A 312 -7.02 -23.52 -4.17
CA ASP A 312 -6.34 -24.07 -3.00
C ASP A 312 -5.10 -23.22 -2.63
N LEU A 313 -5.13 -22.65 -1.43
CA LEU A 313 -4.04 -21.91 -0.79
C LEU A 313 -3.58 -22.58 0.51
N SER A 314 -3.97 -23.83 0.76
CA SER A 314 -3.62 -24.59 1.98
C SER A 314 -2.10 -24.64 2.21
N HIS A 315 -1.32 -24.71 1.14
CA HIS A 315 0.15 -24.69 1.18
C HIS A 315 0.75 -23.42 1.85
N TRP A 316 -0.04 -22.39 2.09
CA TRP A 316 0.41 -21.22 2.86
C TRP A 316 0.44 -21.47 4.37
N VAL A 317 -0.38 -22.42 4.85
CA VAL A 317 -0.58 -22.73 6.28
C VAL A 317 -0.39 -24.20 6.63
N ASP A 318 -0.04 -25.03 5.68
CA ASP A 318 0.40 -26.41 5.92
C ASP A 318 1.92 -26.49 6.15
N LYS A 319 2.37 -27.61 6.74
CA LYS A 319 3.80 -27.86 7.04
C LYS A 319 4.56 -28.28 5.81
#